data_f4f6aaccf0803444a2068044cd40e09b
#
_entry.id   f4f6aaccf0803444a2068044cd40e09b
#
_cell.length_a   1.000
_cell.length_b   1.000
_cell.length_c   1.000
_cell.angle_alpha   90.00
_cell.angle_beta   90.00
_cell.angle_gamma   90.00
#
_symmetry.space_group_name_H-M   'P 1'
#
loop_
_entity.id
_entity.type
_entity.pdbx_description
1 polymer ?
#
loop_
_entity_poly.entity_id
_entity_poly.type
_entity_poly.pdbx_seq_one_letter_code
_entity_poly.pdbx_strand_id
1 'polypeptide(L)'
;MNLDEVLHHRRSVRVYDKEKPIDTEKVKHCLELATLAPNSSNMQLWEFYHITEPELLAKISRDCLGQKAASTASQIVIFVVRRDWYKKHARFVLNFERENIRHYSPKERQDKRIKDREIYYGILMPFVYARFFGILGLLRKLLANIISIFRPMMLEVSENDIRVTAHKSCALAAQTFMIAMANEGYDTCPLEGLDSRRLKRTLKLPHGAEINMAIPCGIRDGNKGIWGERCRVPFEDVYRKL
;
A
#
# COMPACT_ATOMS: atom_id res chain seq x y z
N MET A 1 -18.77 -8.92 11.78
CA MET A 1 -18.15 -10.28 11.60
C MET A 1 -16.93 -10.41 12.50
N ASN A 2 -16.59 -11.60 12.99
CA ASN A 2 -15.29 -11.82 13.60
C ASN A 2 -14.22 -11.93 12.51
N LEU A 3 -12.92 -11.94 12.88
CA LEU A 3 -11.83 -11.92 11.90
C LEU A 3 -11.86 -13.13 10.96
N ASP A 4 -12.18 -14.31 11.47
CA ASP A 4 -12.23 -15.54 10.67
C ASP A 4 -13.36 -15.46 9.62
N GLU A 5 -14.52 -14.98 10.01
CA GLU A 5 -15.65 -14.74 9.10
C GLU A 5 -15.29 -13.74 8.02
N VAL A 6 -14.63 -12.63 8.37
CA VAL A 6 -14.16 -11.61 7.41
C VAL A 6 -13.19 -12.20 6.40
N LEU A 7 -12.20 -12.97 6.86
CA LEU A 7 -11.21 -13.59 6.00
C LEU A 7 -11.82 -14.66 5.08
N HIS A 8 -12.84 -15.37 5.55
CA HIS A 8 -13.59 -16.34 4.74
C HIS A 8 -14.54 -15.66 3.75
N HIS A 9 -15.20 -14.57 4.14
CA HIS A 9 -16.05 -13.77 3.26
C HIS A 9 -15.25 -13.15 2.11
N ARG A 10 -14.08 -12.55 2.40
CA ARG A 10 -13.25 -11.86 1.41
C ARG A 10 -12.79 -12.83 0.30
N ARG A 11 -13.29 -12.60 -0.88
CA ARG A 11 -12.89 -13.28 -2.14
C ARG A 11 -12.47 -12.25 -3.19
N SER A 12 -11.70 -12.67 -4.18
CA SER A 12 -11.48 -11.85 -5.39
C SER A 12 -12.72 -11.96 -6.30
N VAL A 13 -13.68 -11.07 -6.07
CA VAL A 13 -14.95 -11.06 -6.78
C VAL A 13 -14.80 -10.34 -8.12
N ARG A 14 -15.17 -10.99 -9.22
CA ARG A 14 -14.93 -10.47 -10.58
C ARG A 14 -16.19 -9.98 -11.30
N VAL A 15 -17.36 -10.07 -10.66
CA VAL A 15 -18.63 -9.54 -11.19
C VAL A 15 -19.44 -8.98 -10.03
N TYR A 16 -19.80 -7.72 -10.14
CA TYR A 16 -20.62 -7.02 -9.14
C TYR A 16 -22.02 -6.75 -9.69
N ASP A 17 -22.99 -6.72 -8.79
CA ASP A 17 -24.38 -6.38 -9.04
C ASP A 17 -24.50 -4.86 -9.17
N LYS A 18 -24.84 -4.37 -10.36
CA LYS A 18 -24.95 -2.94 -10.65
C LYS A 18 -26.17 -2.29 -9.99
N GLU A 19 -27.16 -3.08 -9.61
CA GLU A 19 -28.39 -2.60 -8.94
C GLU A 19 -28.17 -2.42 -7.42
N LYS A 20 -27.03 -2.89 -6.91
CA LYS A 20 -26.64 -2.78 -5.50
C LYS A 20 -25.46 -1.82 -5.31
N PRO A 21 -25.74 -0.53 -5.17
CA PRO A 21 -24.67 0.45 -4.89
C PRO A 21 -24.07 0.19 -3.51
N ILE A 22 -22.82 0.63 -3.34
CA ILE A 22 -22.14 0.65 -2.04
C ILE A 22 -22.02 2.08 -1.52
N ASP A 23 -22.02 2.24 -0.21
CA ASP A 23 -21.94 3.55 0.44
C ASP A 23 -20.52 4.11 0.33
N THR A 24 -20.40 5.30 -0.27
CA THR A 24 -19.13 5.99 -0.50
C THR A 24 -18.43 6.38 0.82
N GLU A 25 -19.18 6.77 1.85
CA GLU A 25 -18.59 7.15 3.14
C GLU A 25 -18.04 5.92 3.88
N LYS A 26 -18.69 4.76 3.76
CA LYS A 26 -18.15 3.49 4.29
C LYS A 26 -16.87 3.09 3.57
N VAL A 27 -16.80 3.22 2.24
CA VAL A 27 -15.56 2.98 1.48
C VAL A 27 -14.45 3.92 1.91
N LYS A 28 -14.76 5.20 2.12
CA LYS A 28 -13.82 6.20 2.64
C LYS A 28 -13.34 5.83 4.05
N HIS A 29 -14.24 5.42 4.93
CA HIS A 29 -13.85 4.93 6.26
C HIS A 29 -12.93 3.70 6.18
N CYS A 30 -13.19 2.77 5.28
CA CYS A 30 -12.28 1.64 5.04
C CYS A 30 -10.89 2.10 4.56
N LEU A 31 -10.80 3.21 3.79
CA LEU A 31 -9.52 3.82 3.41
C LEU A 31 -8.80 4.47 4.60
N GLU A 32 -9.54 5.09 5.52
CA GLU A 32 -8.98 5.60 6.77
C GLU A 32 -8.37 4.46 7.59
N LEU A 33 -9.08 3.33 7.74
CA LEU A 33 -8.56 2.12 8.39
C LEU A 33 -7.32 1.56 7.67
N ALA A 34 -7.25 1.64 6.34
CA ALA A 34 -6.08 1.22 5.57
C ALA A 34 -4.81 2.00 5.94
N THR A 35 -4.93 3.24 6.41
CA THR A 35 -3.77 4.04 6.87
C THR A 35 -3.12 3.49 8.13
N LEU A 36 -3.80 2.63 8.88
CA LEU A 36 -3.28 1.97 10.08
C LEU A 36 -2.34 0.79 9.76
N ALA A 37 -2.22 0.42 8.48
CA ALA A 37 -1.35 -0.65 8.06
C ALA A 37 0.12 -0.38 8.42
N PRO A 38 0.87 -1.42 8.88
CA PRO A 38 2.29 -1.28 9.13
C PRO A 38 3.03 -0.94 7.83
N ASN A 39 4.07 -0.11 7.96
CA ASN A 39 4.86 0.29 6.81
C ASN A 39 6.30 0.61 7.19
N SER A 40 7.22 0.50 6.23
CA SER A 40 8.64 0.70 6.47
C SER A 40 8.93 2.10 7.01
N SER A 41 9.58 2.14 8.19
CA SER A 41 9.99 3.37 8.89
C SER A 41 8.86 4.39 9.09
N ASN A 42 7.62 3.94 9.12
CA ASN A 42 6.41 4.78 9.19
C ASN A 42 6.38 5.90 8.13
N MET A 43 6.97 5.65 6.97
CA MET A 43 7.09 6.65 5.90
C MET A 43 5.78 6.91 5.16
N GLN A 44 4.81 5.98 5.22
CA GLN A 44 3.46 6.13 4.68
C GLN A 44 3.45 6.65 3.23
N LEU A 45 4.29 6.08 2.38
CA LEU A 45 4.49 6.51 0.99
C LEU A 45 3.39 5.97 0.07
N TRP A 46 2.14 6.21 0.41
CA TRP A 46 0.96 5.84 -0.35
C TRP A 46 0.02 7.01 -0.54
N GLU A 47 -0.80 6.92 -1.58
CA GLU A 47 -1.91 7.81 -1.88
C GLU A 47 -3.05 6.97 -2.45
N PHE A 48 -4.29 7.29 -2.09
CA PHE A 48 -5.47 6.55 -2.53
C PHE A 48 -6.34 7.45 -3.41
N TYR A 49 -6.67 6.97 -4.59
CA TYR A 49 -7.63 7.61 -5.48
C TYR A 49 -8.93 6.82 -5.42
N HIS A 50 -9.95 7.41 -4.85
CA HIS A 50 -11.28 6.83 -4.74
C HIS A 50 -12.16 7.38 -5.85
N ILE A 51 -12.58 6.53 -6.78
CA ILE A 51 -13.30 6.88 -7.99
C ILE A 51 -14.74 6.42 -7.86
N THR A 52 -15.66 7.37 -7.98
CA THR A 52 -17.12 7.15 -7.88
C THR A 52 -17.87 7.68 -9.11
N GLU A 53 -17.23 8.56 -9.89
CA GLU A 53 -17.84 9.22 -11.04
C GLU A 53 -17.93 8.24 -12.23
N PRO A 54 -19.13 8.04 -12.82
CA PRO A 54 -19.36 6.99 -13.83
C PRO A 54 -18.50 7.10 -15.09
N GLU A 55 -18.25 8.31 -15.58
CA GLU A 55 -17.44 8.49 -16.79
C GLU A 55 -15.97 8.12 -16.51
N LEU A 56 -15.48 8.48 -15.34
CA LEU A 56 -14.11 8.15 -14.93
C LEU A 56 -13.96 6.66 -14.64
N LEU A 57 -14.96 6.02 -14.01
CA LEU A 57 -15.02 4.57 -13.82
C LEU A 57 -14.93 3.83 -15.17
N ALA A 58 -15.68 4.29 -16.18
CA ALA A 58 -15.64 3.70 -17.51
C ALA A 58 -14.26 3.86 -18.20
N LYS A 59 -13.57 4.98 -17.99
CA LYS A 59 -12.20 5.20 -18.49
C LYS A 59 -11.21 4.27 -17.81
N ILE A 60 -11.24 4.20 -16.47
CA ILE A 60 -10.36 3.36 -15.66
C ILE A 60 -10.60 1.87 -15.95
N SER A 61 -11.85 1.46 -16.17
CA SER A 61 -12.14 0.09 -16.55
C SER A 61 -11.41 -0.32 -17.85
N ARG A 62 -11.35 0.58 -18.84
CA ARG A 62 -10.56 0.34 -20.07
C ARG A 62 -9.06 0.27 -19.78
N ASP A 63 -8.55 1.13 -18.89
CA ASP A 63 -7.16 1.10 -18.47
C ASP A 63 -6.82 -0.18 -17.67
N CYS A 64 -7.83 -0.80 -17.03
CA CYS A 64 -7.77 -2.12 -16.42
C CYS A 64 -8.04 -3.27 -17.42
N LEU A 65 -7.76 -3.06 -18.71
CA LEU A 65 -7.89 -4.05 -19.80
C LEU A 65 -9.31 -4.58 -19.98
N GLY A 66 -10.33 -3.82 -19.62
CA GLY A 66 -11.73 -4.20 -19.74
C GLY A 66 -12.14 -5.38 -18.86
N GLN A 67 -11.35 -5.72 -17.83
CA GLN A 67 -11.68 -6.83 -16.93
C GLN A 67 -13.07 -6.64 -16.30
N LYS A 68 -13.85 -7.72 -16.20
CA LYS A 68 -15.21 -7.68 -15.66
C LYS A 68 -15.27 -7.09 -14.25
N ALA A 69 -14.27 -7.36 -13.42
CA ALA A 69 -14.19 -6.76 -12.08
C ALA A 69 -14.19 -5.23 -12.12
N ALA A 70 -13.48 -4.61 -13.09
CA ALA A 70 -13.45 -3.15 -13.22
C ALA A 70 -14.70 -2.61 -13.94
N SER A 71 -15.25 -3.34 -14.93
CA SER A 71 -16.38 -2.86 -15.74
C SER A 71 -17.76 -3.01 -15.07
N THR A 72 -17.85 -3.81 -14.02
CA THR A 72 -19.07 -4.00 -13.23
C THR A 72 -19.02 -3.34 -11.85
N ALA A 73 -17.87 -2.82 -11.44
CA ALA A 73 -17.69 -2.21 -10.13
C ALA A 73 -18.55 -0.97 -9.91
N SER A 74 -19.09 -0.83 -8.72
CA SER A 74 -19.78 0.39 -8.27
C SER A 74 -18.80 1.54 -8.03
N GLN A 75 -17.62 1.22 -7.51
CA GLN A 75 -16.54 2.17 -7.23
C GLN A 75 -15.19 1.49 -7.44
N ILE A 76 -14.13 2.26 -7.67
CA ILE A 76 -12.77 1.74 -7.80
C ILE A 76 -11.82 2.56 -6.94
N VAL A 77 -10.96 1.89 -6.19
CA VAL A 77 -9.87 2.54 -5.47
C VAL A 77 -8.54 2.18 -6.13
N ILE A 78 -7.73 3.21 -6.45
CA ILE A 78 -6.38 3.01 -6.96
C ILE A 78 -5.39 3.29 -5.84
N PHE A 79 -4.57 2.30 -5.53
CA PHE A 79 -3.47 2.40 -4.58
C PHE A 79 -2.21 2.84 -5.31
N VAL A 80 -1.66 3.97 -4.90
CA VAL A 80 -0.54 4.64 -5.57
C VAL A 80 0.62 4.77 -4.61
N VAL A 81 1.81 4.37 -5.04
CA VAL A 81 3.06 4.58 -4.30
C VAL A 81 3.63 5.95 -4.62
N ARG A 82 3.87 6.76 -3.60
CA ARG A 82 4.37 8.13 -3.68
C ARG A 82 5.79 8.23 -3.09
N ARG A 83 6.75 7.59 -3.76
CA ARG A 83 8.16 7.66 -3.33
C ARG A 83 8.73 9.09 -3.37
N ASP A 84 8.15 9.95 -4.19
CA ASP A 84 8.49 11.38 -4.27
C ASP A 84 8.18 12.15 -2.97
N TRP A 85 7.31 11.65 -2.11
CA TRP A 85 6.96 12.25 -0.83
C TRP A 85 7.95 11.99 0.32
N TYR A 86 9.01 11.23 0.09
CA TYR A 86 9.91 10.76 1.14
C TYR A 86 10.45 11.89 2.04
N LYS A 87 10.86 13.05 1.48
CA LYS A 87 11.35 14.18 2.28
C LYS A 87 10.23 14.81 3.12
N LYS A 88 9.04 15.00 2.52
CA LYS A 88 7.87 15.57 3.18
C LYS A 88 7.45 14.68 4.36
N HIS A 89 7.33 13.38 4.13
CA HIS A 89 6.87 12.43 5.15
C HIS A 89 7.93 12.18 6.23
N ALA A 90 9.21 12.09 5.88
CA ALA A 90 10.27 12.00 6.88
C ALA A 90 10.25 13.19 7.84
N ARG A 91 10.05 14.42 7.33
CA ARG A 91 9.92 15.63 8.16
C ARG A 91 8.68 15.58 9.05
N PHE A 92 7.55 15.16 8.50
CA PHE A 92 6.31 15.03 9.26
C PHE A 92 6.46 14.04 10.42
N VAL A 93 7.00 12.85 10.15
CA VAL A 93 7.23 11.81 11.17
C VAL A 93 8.25 12.29 12.20
N LEU A 94 9.32 12.98 11.79
CA LEU A 94 10.30 13.54 12.72
C LEU A 94 9.65 14.53 13.72
N ASN A 95 8.80 15.42 13.23
CA ASN A 95 8.14 16.39 14.10
C ASN A 95 7.20 15.69 15.08
N PHE A 96 6.40 14.72 14.61
CA PHE A 96 5.57 13.90 15.48
C PHE A 96 6.39 13.15 16.55
N GLU A 97 7.49 12.50 16.15
CA GLU A 97 8.36 11.77 17.07
C GLU A 97 9.00 12.68 18.15
N ARG A 98 9.38 13.90 17.77
CA ARG A 98 9.90 14.88 18.75
C ARG A 98 8.87 15.20 19.84
N GLU A 99 7.63 15.47 19.45
CA GLU A 99 6.56 15.77 20.40
C GLU A 99 6.21 14.55 21.25
N ASN A 100 6.12 13.39 20.61
CA ASN A 100 5.86 12.13 21.28
C ASN A 100 6.94 11.78 22.33
N ILE A 101 8.21 11.99 21.98
CA ILE A 101 9.33 11.78 22.92
C ILE A 101 9.24 12.77 24.10
N ARG A 102 8.95 14.04 23.86
CA ARG A 102 8.79 15.05 24.91
C ARG A 102 7.65 14.71 25.86
N HIS A 103 6.58 14.12 25.35
CA HIS A 103 5.40 13.78 26.16
C HIS A 103 5.57 12.47 26.94
N TYR A 104 6.12 11.43 26.33
CA TYR A 104 6.11 10.08 26.89
C TYR A 104 7.47 9.55 27.36
N SER A 105 8.57 10.31 27.16
CA SER A 105 9.88 9.85 27.57
C SER A 105 10.36 10.53 28.86
N PRO A 106 11.10 9.82 29.75
CA PRO A 106 11.78 10.44 30.89
C PRO A 106 12.69 11.58 30.41
N LYS A 107 12.70 12.69 31.17
CA LYS A 107 13.44 13.93 30.83
C LYS A 107 14.91 13.66 30.48
N GLU A 108 15.56 12.81 31.28
CA GLU A 108 16.99 12.49 31.13
C GLU A 108 17.33 11.77 29.84
N ARG A 109 16.33 11.21 29.14
CA ARG A 109 16.50 10.48 27.88
C ARG A 109 15.98 11.22 26.65
N GLN A 110 15.29 12.35 26.86
CA GLN A 110 14.61 13.05 25.74
C GLN A 110 15.60 13.55 24.69
N ASP A 111 16.65 14.28 25.10
CA ASP A 111 17.61 14.87 24.17
C ASP A 111 18.32 13.82 23.32
N LYS A 112 18.75 12.72 23.93
CA LYS A 112 19.37 11.61 23.20
C LYS A 112 18.41 11.00 22.21
N ARG A 113 17.16 10.70 22.61
CA ARG A 113 16.16 10.10 21.75
C ARG A 113 15.78 11.02 20.59
N ILE A 114 15.64 12.33 20.84
CA ILE A 114 15.35 13.32 19.80
C ILE A 114 16.49 13.36 18.79
N LYS A 115 17.74 13.43 19.24
CA LYS A 115 18.93 13.41 18.37
C LYS A 115 18.98 12.14 17.52
N ASP A 116 18.67 10.97 18.07
CA ASP A 116 18.60 9.71 17.34
C ASP A 116 17.54 9.76 16.22
N ARG A 117 16.36 10.37 16.47
CA ARG A 117 15.31 10.56 15.47
C ARG A 117 15.68 11.60 14.42
N GLU A 118 16.39 12.64 14.79
CA GLU A 118 16.91 13.64 13.85
C GLU A 118 17.92 13.04 12.87
N ILE A 119 18.80 12.18 13.34
CA ILE A 119 19.71 11.44 12.47
C ILE A 119 18.92 10.49 11.57
N TYR A 120 17.96 9.75 12.14
CA TYR A 120 17.20 8.76 11.42
C TYR A 120 16.31 9.38 10.33
N TYR A 121 15.42 10.30 10.68
CA TYR A 121 14.49 10.91 9.72
C TYR A 121 15.02 12.14 8.98
N GLY A 122 16.01 12.83 9.56
CA GLY A 122 16.62 14.01 8.95
C GLY A 122 17.74 13.67 7.95
N ILE A 123 18.46 12.58 8.18
CA ILE A 123 19.63 12.22 7.37
C ILE A 123 19.46 10.84 6.72
N LEU A 124 19.25 9.78 7.53
CA LEU A 124 19.30 8.41 7.04
C LEU A 124 18.13 8.12 6.09
N MET A 125 16.89 8.42 6.46
CA MET A 125 15.73 8.14 5.60
C MET A 125 15.78 8.95 4.28
N PRO A 126 16.07 10.27 4.26
CA PRO A 126 16.31 10.98 3.01
C PRO A 126 17.40 10.36 2.14
N PHE A 127 18.50 9.89 2.71
CA PHE A 127 19.56 9.20 1.96
C PHE A 127 19.09 7.86 1.39
N VAL A 128 18.41 7.03 2.18
CA VAL A 128 17.89 5.72 1.75
C VAL A 128 16.87 5.83 0.62
N TYR A 129 15.97 6.82 0.69
CA TYR A 129 14.91 7.00 -0.32
C TYR A 129 15.30 7.91 -1.49
N ALA A 130 16.45 8.59 -1.43
CA ALA A 130 16.95 9.41 -2.55
C ALA A 130 17.19 8.54 -3.80
N ARG A 131 16.95 9.16 -4.97
CA ARG A 131 17.10 8.51 -6.28
C ARG A 131 17.92 9.38 -7.20
N PHE A 132 18.84 8.76 -7.92
CA PHE A 132 19.58 9.41 -8.98
C PHE A 132 20.08 8.36 -9.97
N PHE A 133 19.26 8.02 -10.96
CA PHE A 133 19.61 7.12 -12.08
C PHE A 133 20.28 5.79 -11.65
N GLY A 134 19.96 5.27 -10.48
CA GLY A 134 20.56 4.04 -9.95
C GLY A 134 21.91 4.22 -9.25
N ILE A 135 22.60 5.35 -9.46
CA ILE A 135 23.96 5.60 -8.91
C ILE A 135 23.96 5.60 -7.38
N LEU A 136 22.97 6.27 -6.76
CA LEU A 136 22.87 6.27 -5.30
C LEU A 136 22.57 4.89 -4.75
N GLY A 137 21.82 4.07 -5.48
CA GLY A 137 21.54 2.69 -5.12
C GLY A 137 22.81 1.83 -5.15
N LEU A 138 23.67 2.00 -6.17
CA LEU A 138 24.95 1.32 -6.26
C LEU A 138 25.88 1.72 -5.12
N LEU A 139 25.99 3.02 -4.83
CA LEU A 139 26.80 3.53 -3.71
C LEU A 139 26.33 2.93 -2.37
N ARG A 140 25.03 2.94 -2.11
CA ARG A 140 24.47 2.33 -0.90
C ARG A 140 24.79 0.84 -0.79
N LYS A 141 24.67 0.08 -1.91
CA LYS A 141 25.04 -1.34 -1.94
C LYS A 141 26.52 -1.55 -1.61
N LEU A 142 27.41 -0.76 -2.21
CA LEU A 142 28.83 -0.84 -1.91
C LEU A 142 29.11 -0.60 -0.42
N LEU A 143 28.58 0.48 0.14
CA LEU A 143 28.72 0.79 1.57
C LEU A 143 28.15 -0.31 2.47
N ALA A 144 26.94 -0.83 2.14
CA ALA A 144 26.33 -1.90 2.91
C ALA A 144 27.16 -3.18 2.89
N ASN A 145 27.72 -3.56 1.73
CA ASN A 145 28.61 -4.73 1.63
C ASN A 145 29.89 -4.54 2.47
N ILE A 146 30.52 -3.38 2.44
CA ILE A 146 31.71 -3.10 3.28
C ILE A 146 31.34 -3.22 4.76
N ILE A 147 30.25 -2.59 5.20
CA ILE A 147 29.79 -2.64 6.60
C ILE A 147 29.44 -4.06 7.02
N SER A 148 28.85 -4.86 6.13
CA SER A 148 28.42 -6.24 6.42
C SER A 148 29.58 -7.18 6.75
N ILE A 149 30.81 -6.85 6.37
CA ILE A 149 32.01 -7.61 6.75
C ILE A 149 32.23 -7.54 8.28
N PHE A 150 31.87 -6.40 8.89
CA PHE A 150 32.16 -6.16 10.31
C PHE A 150 30.97 -6.32 11.23
N ARG A 151 29.73 -6.23 10.68
CA ARG A 151 28.49 -6.37 11.48
C ARG A 151 27.31 -6.70 10.56
N PRO A 152 26.23 -7.30 11.11
CA PRO A 152 24.99 -7.51 10.35
C PRO A 152 24.48 -6.19 9.75
N MET A 153 24.17 -6.21 8.47
CA MET A 153 23.72 -5.05 7.70
C MET A 153 22.65 -5.46 6.69
N MET A 154 21.66 -4.59 6.47
CA MET A 154 20.70 -4.76 5.39
C MET A 154 21.39 -4.53 4.05
N LEU A 155 21.32 -5.50 3.14
CA LEU A 155 21.97 -5.45 1.81
C LEU A 155 21.00 -5.02 0.70
N GLU A 156 19.70 -5.07 0.95
CA GLU A 156 18.62 -4.67 0.03
C GLU A 156 18.41 -3.15 0.08
N VAL A 157 19.39 -2.40 -0.42
CA VAL A 157 19.44 -0.92 -0.34
C VAL A 157 19.60 -0.23 -1.70
N SER A 158 19.48 -0.98 -2.82
CA SER A 158 19.43 -0.37 -4.14
C SER A 158 18.17 0.48 -4.32
N GLU A 159 18.15 1.33 -5.36
CA GLU A 159 16.94 2.12 -5.67
C GLU A 159 15.73 1.23 -5.99
N ASN A 160 15.96 0.03 -6.55
CA ASN A 160 14.92 -0.93 -6.83
C ASN A 160 14.45 -1.65 -5.56
N ASP A 161 15.35 -2.02 -4.64
CA ASP A 161 14.99 -2.65 -3.37
C ASP A 161 14.11 -1.72 -2.54
N ILE A 162 14.45 -0.44 -2.49
CA ILE A 162 13.63 0.59 -1.81
C ILE A 162 12.29 0.80 -2.51
N ARG A 163 12.25 0.68 -3.85
CA ARG A 163 10.99 0.67 -4.60
C ARG A 163 10.10 -0.50 -4.18
N VAL A 164 10.66 -1.71 -4.13
CA VAL A 164 9.94 -2.91 -3.67
C VAL A 164 9.43 -2.74 -2.24
N THR A 165 10.24 -2.17 -1.34
CA THR A 165 9.81 -1.88 0.05
C THR A 165 8.62 -0.93 0.10
N ALA A 166 8.61 0.13 -0.72
CA ALA A 166 7.48 1.06 -0.79
C ALA A 166 6.20 0.38 -1.35
N HIS A 167 6.34 -0.48 -2.37
CA HIS A 167 5.23 -1.27 -2.90
C HIS A 167 4.69 -2.29 -1.89
N LYS A 168 5.55 -2.97 -1.12
CA LYS A 168 5.12 -3.86 -0.03
C LYS A 168 4.31 -3.11 1.02
N SER A 169 4.76 -1.92 1.44
CA SER A 169 4.04 -1.09 2.40
C SER A 169 2.66 -0.67 1.87
N CYS A 170 2.58 -0.25 0.60
CA CYS A 170 1.32 0.11 -0.04
C CYS A 170 0.37 -1.11 -0.19
N ALA A 171 0.92 -2.30 -0.47
CA ALA A 171 0.14 -3.53 -0.56
C ALA A 171 -0.43 -3.97 0.80
N LEU A 172 0.28 -3.71 1.91
CA LEU A 172 -0.26 -3.92 3.27
C LEU A 172 -1.46 -3.01 3.53
N ALA A 173 -1.40 -1.75 3.13
CA ALA A 173 -2.55 -0.84 3.21
C ALA A 173 -3.72 -1.32 2.33
N ALA A 174 -3.44 -1.79 1.12
CA ALA A 174 -4.45 -2.36 0.22
C ALA A 174 -5.11 -3.62 0.81
N GLN A 175 -4.33 -4.51 1.46
CA GLN A 175 -4.87 -5.68 2.15
C GLN A 175 -5.74 -5.28 3.35
N THR A 176 -5.31 -4.31 4.16
CA THR A 176 -6.10 -3.79 5.28
C THR A 176 -7.42 -3.20 4.78
N PHE A 177 -7.40 -2.42 3.69
CA PHE A 177 -8.59 -1.92 3.02
C PHE A 177 -9.55 -3.05 2.63
N MET A 178 -9.05 -4.09 1.95
CA MET A 178 -9.90 -5.20 1.50
C MET A 178 -10.51 -5.99 2.68
N ILE A 179 -9.82 -6.09 3.81
CA ILE A 179 -10.36 -6.69 5.04
C ILE A 179 -11.46 -5.79 5.62
N ALA A 180 -11.23 -4.48 5.69
CA ALA A 180 -12.23 -3.53 6.18
C ALA A 180 -13.49 -3.53 5.31
N MET A 181 -13.35 -3.55 3.98
CA MET A 181 -14.47 -3.68 3.03
C MET A 181 -15.25 -4.97 3.25
N ALA A 182 -14.56 -6.09 3.45
CA ALA A 182 -15.22 -7.37 3.73
C ALA A 182 -15.99 -7.34 5.07
N ASN A 183 -15.49 -6.63 6.08
CA ASN A 183 -16.20 -6.44 7.35
C ASN A 183 -17.49 -5.63 7.19
N GLU A 184 -17.54 -4.70 6.24
CA GLU A 184 -18.74 -3.96 5.84
C GLU A 184 -19.68 -4.78 4.92
N GLY A 185 -19.33 -6.03 4.61
CA GLY A 185 -20.09 -6.89 3.70
C GLY A 185 -19.89 -6.56 2.21
N TYR A 186 -18.89 -5.75 1.88
CA TYR A 186 -18.55 -5.36 0.51
C TYR A 186 -17.49 -6.29 -0.09
N ASP A 187 -17.52 -6.41 -1.39
CA ASP A 187 -16.63 -7.24 -2.16
C ASP A 187 -15.57 -6.43 -2.91
N THR A 188 -14.41 -7.01 -3.06
CA THR A 188 -13.27 -6.40 -3.73
C THR A 188 -12.52 -7.38 -4.63
N CYS A 189 -11.75 -6.86 -5.58
CA CYS A 189 -10.83 -7.65 -6.39
C CYS A 189 -9.53 -6.86 -6.64
N PRO A 190 -8.37 -7.27 -6.11
CA PRO A 190 -7.12 -6.60 -6.43
C PRO A 190 -6.72 -6.91 -7.89
N LEU A 191 -6.43 -5.87 -8.66
CA LEU A 191 -5.99 -5.94 -10.05
C LEU A 191 -4.59 -5.33 -10.18
N GLU A 192 -3.63 -6.14 -10.59
CA GLU A 192 -2.28 -5.71 -10.98
C GLU A 192 -2.10 -5.72 -12.51
N GLY A 193 -2.90 -6.54 -13.21
CA GLY A 193 -2.95 -6.60 -14.68
C GLY A 193 -3.70 -5.39 -15.25
N LEU A 194 -3.01 -4.26 -15.42
CA LEU A 194 -3.55 -3.00 -15.92
C LEU A 194 -2.51 -2.23 -16.74
N ASP A 195 -2.97 -1.33 -17.63
CA ASP A 195 -2.08 -0.39 -18.31
C ASP A 195 -1.74 0.78 -17.38
N SER A 196 -0.68 0.62 -16.61
CA SER A 196 -0.23 1.63 -15.64
C SER A 196 0.10 2.98 -16.28
N ARG A 197 0.55 3.01 -17.53
CA ARG A 197 0.88 4.25 -18.26
C ARG A 197 -0.39 5.03 -18.61
N ARG A 198 -1.43 4.33 -19.12
CA ARG A 198 -2.72 4.95 -19.41
C ARG A 198 -3.39 5.42 -18.13
N LEU A 199 -3.46 4.57 -17.11
CA LEU A 199 -4.08 4.88 -15.83
C LEU A 199 -3.42 6.08 -15.14
N LYS A 200 -2.09 6.19 -15.18
CA LYS A 200 -1.37 7.39 -14.70
C LYS A 200 -1.79 8.66 -15.44
N ARG A 201 -2.00 8.59 -16.76
CA ARG A 201 -2.46 9.74 -17.56
C ARG A 201 -3.92 10.10 -17.24
N THR A 202 -4.79 9.10 -17.14
CA THR A 202 -6.21 9.27 -16.80
C THR A 202 -6.36 9.98 -15.45
N LEU A 203 -5.56 9.58 -14.46
CA LEU A 203 -5.57 10.17 -13.11
C LEU A 203 -4.66 11.41 -12.98
N LYS A 204 -3.96 11.82 -14.03
CA LYS A 204 -2.99 12.93 -14.02
C LYS A 204 -1.95 12.80 -12.91
N LEU A 205 -1.46 11.58 -12.67
CA LEU A 205 -0.49 11.32 -11.62
C LEU A 205 0.87 11.93 -11.96
N PRO A 206 1.61 12.48 -10.98
CA PRO A 206 2.94 13.01 -11.20
C PRO A 206 3.92 11.91 -11.60
N HIS A 207 5.02 12.31 -12.24
CA HIS A 207 6.04 11.37 -12.76
C HIS A 207 6.57 10.40 -11.69
N GLY A 208 6.74 10.87 -10.45
CA GLY A 208 7.27 10.07 -9.33
C GLY A 208 6.28 9.07 -8.71
N ALA A 209 5.00 9.13 -9.08
CA ALA A 209 3.98 8.20 -8.60
C ALA A 209 4.02 6.88 -9.38
N GLU A 210 3.79 5.77 -8.67
CA GLU A 210 3.70 4.42 -9.25
C GLU A 210 2.40 3.75 -8.80
N ILE A 211 1.68 3.12 -9.73
CA ILE A 211 0.48 2.37 -9.36
C ILE A 211 0.90 1.07 -8.69
N ASN A 212 0.34 0.81 -7.51
CA ASN A 212 0.51 -0.47 -6.83
C ASN A 212 -0.54 -1.47 -7.34
N MET A 213 -1.82 -1.13 -7.20
CA MET A 213 -2.93 -1.93 -7.72
C MET A 213 -4.20 -1.09 -7.86
N ALA A 214 -5.15 -1.56 -8.66
CA ALA A 214 -6.53 -1.09 -8.68
C ALA A 214 -7.42 -2.08 -7.91
N ILE A 215 -8.34 -1.58 -7.10
CA ILE A 215 -9.29 -2.41 -6.34
C ILE A 215 -10.72 -1.99 -6.69
N PRO A 216 -11.35 -2.63 -7.69
CA PRO A 216 -12.78 -2.57 -7.90
C PRO A 216 -13.55 -3.04 -6.67
N CYS A 217 -14.63 -2.33 -6.35
CA CYS A 217 -15.47 -2.51 -5.18
C CYS A 217 -16.94 -2.59 -5.58
N GLY A 218 -17.71 -3.40 -4.86
CA GLY A 218 -19.15 -3.56 -5.09
C GLY A 218 -19.75 -4.64 -4.20
N ILE A 219 -20.93 -5.07 -4.53
CA ILE A 219 -21.59 -6.25 -3.95
C ILE A 219 -21.62 -7.32 -5.03
N ARG A 220 -21.22 -8.55 -4.70
CA ARG A 220 -21.21 -9.67 -5.65
C ARG A 220 -22.58 -9.95 -6.27
N ASP A 221 -22.61 -10.25 -7.57
CA ASP A 221 -23.80 -10.70 -8.27
C ASP A 221 -23.96 -12.23 -8.09
N GLY A 222 -24.53 -12.63 -6.95
CA GLY A 222 -24.68 -14.04 -6.58
C GLY A 222 -23.34 -14.77 -6.64
N ASN A 223 -23.30 -15.87 -7.38
CA ASN A 223 -22.09 -16.66 -7.60
C ASN A 223 -21.34 -16.29 -8.89
N LYS A 224 -21.82 -15.32 -9.66
CA LYS A 224 -21.13 -14.83 -10.86
C LYS A 224 -19.79 -14.20 -10.46
N GLY A 225 -18.73 -14.55 -11.14
CA GLY A 225 -17.39 -14.03 -10.85
C GLY A 225 -16.69 -14.63 -9.62
N ILE A 226 -17.30 -15.61 -8.97
CA ILE A 226 -16.66 -16.51 -8.00
C ILE A 226 -16.82 -17.92 -8.52
N TRP A 227 -15.70 -18.58 -8.85
CA TRP A 227 -15.75 -19.92 -9.41
C TRP A 227 -15.33 -20.95 -8.34
N GLY A 228 -16.32 -21.66 -7.82
CA GLY A 228 -16.14 -22.78 -6.89
C GLY A 228 -15.50 -22.38 -5.56
N GLU A 229 -14.89 -23.36 -4.93
CA GLU A 229 -14.25 -23.21 -3.64
C GLU A 229 -12.92 -22.44 -3.71
N ARG A 230 -12.43 -22.00 -2.55
CA ARG A 230 -11.14 -21.35 -2.43
C ARG A 230 -10.03 -22.39 -2.49
N CYS A 231 -9.25 -22.41 -3.56
CA CYS A 231 -8.05 -23.22 -3.61
C CYS A 231 -6.93 -22.63 -2.75
N ARG A 232 -6.31 -23.45 -1.95
CA ARG A 232 -5.05 -23.16 -1.23
C ARG A 232 -4.17 -24.40 -1.29
N VAL A 233 -2.87 -24.18 -1.38
CA VAL A 233 -1.91 -25.27 -1.18
C VAL A 233 -2.04 -25.80 0.26
N PRO A 234 -1.73 -27.06 0.53
CA PRO A 234 -1.75 -27.62 1.88
C PRO A 234 -0.91 -26.74 2.83
N PHE A 235 -1.40 -26.57 4.07
CA PHE A 235 -0.73 -25.69 5.04
C PHE A 235 0.68 -26.18 5.35
N GLU A 236 0.89 -27.50 5.38
CA GLU A 236 2.16 -28.19 5.64
C GLU A 236 3.22 -27.86 4.59
N ASP A 237 2.82 -27.55 3.35
CA ASP A 237 3.76 -27.19 2.28
C ASP A 237 4.38 -25.80 2.49
N VAL A 238 3.71 -24.93 3.22
CA VAL A 238 4.11 -23.53 3.44
C VAL A 238 4.49 -23.22 4.89
N TYR A 239 4.27 -24.15 5.81
CA TYR A 239 4.59 -24.01 7.23
C TYR A 239 5.83 -24.81 7.63
N ARG A 240 6.74 -24.18 8.35
CA ARG A 240 7.92 -24.83 8.97
C ARG A 240 8.03 -24.34 10.40
N LYS A 241 7.96 -25.29 11.35
CA LYS A 241 8.33 -25.06 12.75
C LYS A 241 9.79 -25.50 12.92
N LEU A 242 10.65 -24.58 13.34
CA LEU A 242 12.08 -24.81 13.58
C LEU A 242 12.37 -24.87 15.08
#